data_9699fcc6279da0baf65b106631120b8b
#
_entry.id   9699fcc6279da0baf65b106631120b8b
#
_cell.length_a   1.000
_cell.length_b   1.000
_cell.length_c   1.000
_cell.angle_alpha   90.00
_cell.angle_beta   90.00
_cell.angle_gamma   90.00
#
_symmetry.space_group_name_H-M   'P 1'
#
loop_
_entity.id
_entity.type
_entity.pdbx_description
1 polymer ?
#
loop_
_entity_poly.entity_id
_entity_poly.type
_entity_poly.pdbx_seq_one_letter_code
_entity_poly.pdbx_strand_id
1 'polypeptide(L)'
;MELKDWGLSQLGMDIWAKKYQNNGESFEEWLDRVSGGDKDVKQLIVDKKFLFGGRILASRGVTDRKVTYSNCYVLPQVEDSIEGIYDTAKHLARTFSYGGGVGIDISNLRPKGSPVNNAAKTTSGAVSFMDTFSQVSSVIGQAGRRGALMISMDCNHPDIEDFIDAKKNTDK
;
A
#
# COMPACT_ATOMS: atom_id res chain seq x y z
N MET A 1 27.51 -17.89 5.36
CA MET A 1 26.71 -18.65 4.32
C MET A 1 26.42 -17.70 3.18
N GLU A 2 26.58 -18.16 1.93
CA GLU A 2 26.21 -17.36 0.78
C GLU A 2 24.76 -17.62 0.36
N LEU A 3 24.13 -16.62 -0.30
CA LEU A 3 22.73 -16.71 -0.74
C LEU A 3 22.45 -17.93 -1.64
N LYS A 4 23.40 -18.28 -2.50
CA LYS A 4 23.28 -19.47 -3.38
C LYS A 4 23.19 -20.78 -2.58
N ASP A 5 23.87 -20.86 -1.43
CA ASP A 5 23.90 -22.06 -0.59
C ASP A 5 22.57 -22.23 0.19
N TRP A 6 21.80 -21.15 0.31
CA TRP A 6 20.46 -21.20 0.94
C TRP A 6 19.41 -21.83 0.01
N GLY A 7 19.77 -22.17 -1.22
CA GLY A 7 18.94 -22.94 -2.15
C GLY A 7 17.82 -22.13 -2.80
N LEU A 8 18.08 -20.88 -3.10
CA LEU A 8 17.22 -20.07 -3.95
C LEU A 8 17.49 -20.36 -5.43
N SER A 9 16.44 -20.29 -6.25
CA SER A 9 16.58 -20.23 -7.71
C SER A 9 17.22 -18.92 -8.14
N GLN A 10 17.69 -18.82 -9.38
CA GLN A 10 18.21 -17.55 -9.93
C GLN A 10 17.17 -16.42 -9.77
N LEU A 11 15.91 -16.68 -10.08
CA LEU A 11 14.82 -15.71 -9.87
C LEU A 11 14.70 -15.30 -8.40
N GLY A 12 14.82 -16.24 -7.47
CA GLY A 12 14.80 -15.97 -6.03
C GLY A 12 15.94 -15.05 -5.60
N MET A 13 17.14 -15.27 -6.10
CA MET A 13 18.31 -14.43 -5.85
C MET A 13 18.13 -13.01 -6.42
N ASP A 14 17.60 -12.89 -7.64
CA ASP A 14 17.31 -11.61 -8.28
C ASP A 14 16.22 -10.81 -7.51
N ILE A 15 15.20 -11.50 -7.01
CA ILE A 15 14.15 -10.91 -6.17
C ILE A 15 14.74 -10.44 -4.85
N TRP A 16 15.58 -11.26 -4.20
CA TRP A 16 16.24 -10.88 -2.96
C TRP A 16 17.08 -9.62 -3.16
N ALA A 17 17.95 -9.58 -4.17
CA ALA A 17 18.81 -8.45 -4.47
C ALA A 17 18.02 -7.16 -4.76
N LYS A 18 16.89 -7.26 -5.49
CA LYS A 18 16.09 -6.09 -5.88
C LYS A 18 15.15 -5.58 -4.80
N LYS A 19 14.71 -6.45 -3.85
CA LYS A 19 13.61 -6.11 -2.95
C LYS A 19 13.94 -6.21 -1.47
N TYR A 20 14.93 -6.99 -1.09
CA TYR A 20 15.23 -7.33 0.30
C TYR A 20 16.63 -6.93 0.75
N GLN A 21 17.59 -6.88 -0.17
CA GLN A 21 18.95 -6.41 0.10
C GLN A 21 18.93 -4.90 0.37
N ASN A 22 19.60 -4.45 1.42
CA ASN A 22 19.77 -3.04 1.74
C ASN A 22 21.22 -2.63 1.51
N ASN A 23 21.44 -1.57 0.73
CA ASN A 23 22.75 -0.94 0.51
C ASN A 23 23.89 -1.91 0.17
N GLY A 24 23.60 -2.98 -0.59
CA GLY A 24 24.63 -3.95 -1.00
C GLY A 24 25.09 -4.91 0.09
N GLU A 25 24.33 -5.03 1.21
CA GLU A 25 24.66 -5.98 2.28
C GLU A 25 24.81 -7.41 1.75
N SER A 26 25.68 -8.19 2.36
CA SER A 26 25.81 -9.63 2.13
C SER A 26 24.58 -10.36 2.69
N PHE A 27 24.41 -11.63 2.30
CA PHE A 27 23.31 -12.45 2.84
C PHE A 27 23.45 -12.69 4.35
N GLU A 28 24.68 -12.77 4.85
CA GLU A 28 24.94 -12.91 6.29
C GLU A 28 24.54 -11.65 7.07
N GLU A 29 24.92 -10.48 6.57
CA GLU A 29 24.53 -9.20 7.17
C GLU A 29 23.02 -8.99 7.10
N TRP A 30 22.37 -9.40 6.00
CA TRP A 30 20.92 -9.40 5.87
C TRP A 30 20.25 -10.28 6.93
N LEU A 31 20.77 -11.50 7.15
CA LEU A 31 20.28 -12.41 8.20
C LEU A 31 20.39 -11.78 9.60
N ASP A 32 21.51 -11.14 9.89
CA ASP A 32 21.73 -10.46 11.19
C ASP A 32 20.79 -9.27 11.36
N ARG A 33 20.62 -8.46 10.29
CA ARG A 33 19.69 -7.34 10.29
C ARG A 33 18.25 -7.78 10.50
N VAL A 34 17.79 -8.78 9.75
CA VAL A 34 16.41 -9.26 9.77
C VAL A 34 16.09 -10.00 11.06
N SER A 35 17.02 -10.77 11.61
CA SER A 35 16.84 -11.42 12.93
C SER A 35 16.91 -10.42 14.08
N GLY A 36 17.48 -9.23 13.85
CA GLY A 36 17.76 -8.26 14.91
C GLY A 36 18.88 -8.69 15.84
N GLY A 37 19.81 -9.53 15.34
CA GLY A 37 20.93 -10.10 16.09
C GLY A 37 20.56 -11.31 16.96
N ASP A 38 19.28 -11.71 16.96
CA ASP A 38 18.83 -12.91 17.68
C ASP A 38 19.28 -14.18 16.93
N LYS A 39 20.10 -15.00 17.60
CA LYS A 39 20.70 -16.20 17.02
C LYS A 39 19.70 -17.31 16.75
N ASP A 40 18.68 -17.46 17.59
CA ASP A 40 17.66 -18.48 17.45
C ASP A 40 16.74 -18.15 16.27
N VAL A 41 16.32 -16.89 16.15
CA VAL A 41 15.55 -16.40 14.99
C VAL A 41 16.36 -16.53 13.70
N LYS A 42 17.65 -16.15 13.72
CA LYS A 42 18.54 -16.33 12.58
C LYS A 42 18.61 -17.79 12.15
N GLN A 43 18.78 -18.72 13.09
CA GLN A 43 18.85 -20.15 12.80
C GLN A 43 17.54 -20.68 12.21
N LEU A 44 16.38 -20.24 12.74
CA LEU A 44 15.08 -20.62 12.18
C LEU A 44 14.91 -20.16 10.71
N ILE A 45 15.41 -18.98 10.36
CA ILE A 45 15.40 -18.48 8.98
C ILE A 45 16.33 -19.33 8.11
N VAL A 46 17.55 -19.60 8.58
CA VAL A 46 18.53 -20.45 7.85
C VAL A 46 17.97 -21.83 7.57
N ASP A 47 17.33 -22.44 8.58
CA ASP A 47 16.69 -23.76 8.49
C ASP A 47 15.38 -23.75 7.68
N LYS A 48 14.93 -22.60 7.18
CA LYS A 48 13.63 -22.42 6.46
C LYS A 48 12.41 -22.83 7.30
N LYS A 49 12.50 -22.78 8.61
CA LYS A 49 11.40 -23.09 9.55
C LYS A 49 10.54 -21.86 9.84
N PHE A 50 11.09 -20.67 9.63
CA PHE A 50 10.41 -19.40 9.84
C PHE A 50 10.91 -18.34 8.86
N LEU A 51 10.01 -17.48 8.38
CA LEU A 51 10.34 -16.31 7.59
C LEU A 51 9.37 -15.18 7.91
N PHE A 52 9.91 -14.00 8.13
CA PHE A 52 9.08 -12.80 8.28
C PHE A 52 8.33 -12.43 7.02
N GLY A 53 7.26 -11.65 7.14
CA GLY A 53 6.60 -11.04 6.00
C GLY A 53 7.51 -10.10 5.22
N GLY A 54 7.24 -9.94 3.92
CA GLY A 54 8.14 -9.23 2.99
C GLY A 54 8.52 -7.81 3.42
N ARG A 55 7.64 -7.07 4.11
CA ARG A 55 7.96 -5.72 4.61
C ARG A 55 9.00 -5.75 5.72
N ILE A 56 8.94 -6.73 6.61
CA ILE A 56 9.91 -6.90 7.69
C ILE A 56 11.26 -7.31 7.10
N LEU A 57 11.26 -8.27 6.14
CA LEU A 57 12.49 -8.71 5.46
C LEU A 57 13.21 -7.55 4.73
N ALA A 58 12.45 -6.62 4.14
CA ALA A 58 12.99 -5.50 3.41
C ALA A 58 13.41 -4.32 4.32
N SER A 59 12.77 -4.17 5.49
CA SER A 59 12.77 -2.90 6.20
C SER A 59 13.28 -2.95 7.63
N ARG A 60 13.30 -4.13 8.29
CA ARG A 60 13.78 -4.24 9.68
C ARG A 60 15.25 -3.82 9.75
N GLY A 61 15.57 -2.95 10.69
CA GLY A 61 16.93 -2.41 10.89
C GLY A 61 17.38 -1.37 9.84
N VAL A 62 16.52 -0.99 8.89
CA VAL A 62 16.80 0.10 7.94
C VAL A 62 16.57 1.44 8.64
N THR A 63 17.58 2.33 8.63
CA THR A 63 17.57 3.62 9.33
C THR A 63 17.76 4.83 8.41
N ASP A 64 18.15 4.61 7.17
CA ASP A 64 18.44 5.65 6.18
C ASP A 64 17.20 6.26 5.53
N ARG A 65 16.05 5.64 5.73
CA ARG A 65 14.75 6.08 5.19
C ARG A 65 13.59 5.69 6.10
N LYS A 66 12.47 6.37 5.94
CA LYS A 66 11.24 6.01 6.66
C LYS A 66 10.56 4.82 5.98
N VAL A 67 10.28 3.79 6.76
CA VAL A 67 9.67 2.54 6.31
C VAL A 67 8.56 2.11 7.25
N THR A 68 7.70 1.20 6.79
CA THR A 68 6.72 0.53 7.63
C THR A 68 6.91 -0.98 7.59
N TYR A 69 6.57 -1.65 8.69
CA TYR A 69 6.57 -3.11 8.81
C TYR A 69 5.21 -3.73 8.47
N SER A 70 4.16 -2.92 8.42
CA SER A 70 2.82 -3.37 8.03
C SER A 70 2.64 -3.26 6.52
N ASN A 71 1.97 -4.26 5.93
CA ASN A 71 1.69 -4.28 4.49
C ASN A 71 0.51 -3.39 4.11
N CYS A 72 -0.56 -3.42 4.93
CA CYS A 72 -1.83 -2.78 4.61
C CYS A 72 -2.39 -2.04 5.81
N TYR A 73 -3.10 -0.96 5.51
CA TYR A 73 -3.77 -0.09 6.46
C TYR A 73 -5.20 0.15 6.00
N VAL A 74 -6.12 0.27 6.94
CA VAL A 74 -7.47 0.75 6.69
C VAL A 74 -7.56 2.13 7.31
N LEU A 75 -7.92 3.14 6.49
CA LEU A 75 -8.17 4.48 6.99
C LEU A 75 -9.60 4.57 7.55
N PRO A 76 -9.87 5.55 8.42
CA PRO A 76 -11.23 5.89 8.79
C PRO A 76 -12.09 6.14 7.55
N GLN A 77 -13.39 5.93 7.69
CA GLN A 77 -14.36 6.20 6.63
C GLN A 77 -14.23 7.64 6.14
N VAL A 78 -14.34 7.83 4.82
CA VAL A 78 -14.17 9.16 4.22
C VAL A 78 -15.28 10.08 4.68
N GLU A 79 -14.93 11.24 5.24
CA GLU A 79 -15.88 12.27 5.64
C GLU A 79 -16.47 12.96 4.41
N ASP A 80 -17.79 13.18 4.42
CA ASP A 80 -18.54 13.80 3.30
C ASP A 80 -18.35 15.32 3.26
N SER A 81 -17.11 15.73 3.02
CA SER A 81 -16.69 17.12 2.84
C SER A 81 -15.48 17.18 1.90
N ILE A 82 -15.24 18.33 1.29
CA ILE A 82 -14.04 18.52 0.46
C ILE A 82 -12.78 18.34 1.30
N GLU A 83 -12.77 18.87 2.51
CA GLU A 83 -11.67 18.75 3.45
C GLU A 83 -11.41 17.27 3.79
N GLY A 84 -12.45 16.50 4.13
CA GLY A 84 -12.33 15.09 4.47
C GLY A 84 -11.85 14.23 3.30
N ILE A 85 -12.31 14.50 2.08
CA ILE A 85 -11.87 13.83 0.87
C ILE A 85 -10.38 14.07 0.64
N TYR A 86 -9.92 15.33 0.70
CA TYR A 86 -8.51 15.65 0.46
C TYR A 86 -7.61 15.31 1.65
N ASP A 87 -8.11 15.32 2.89
CA ASP A 87 -7.38 14.75 4.02
C ASP A 87 -7.17 13.25 3.87
N THR A 88 -8.17 12.52 3.38
CA THR A 88 -8.02 11.11 3.02
C THR A 88 -6.96 10.94 1.93
N ALA A 89 -6.99 11.73 0.86
CA ALA A 89 -5.98 11.71 -0.20
C ALA A 89 -4.56 11.98 0.34
N LYS A 90 -4.40 12.92 1.26
CA LYS A 90 -3.14 13.20 1.97
C LYS A 90 -2.65 11.98 2.77
N HIS A 91 -3.55 11.31 3.51
CA HIS A 91 -3.21 10.11 4.27
C HIS A 91 -2.84 8.94 3.35
N LEU A 92 -3.53 8.76 2.22
CA LEU A 92 -3.16 7.82 1.17
C LEU A 92 -1.73 8.05 0.69
N ALA A 93 -1.43 9.29 0.26
CA ALA A 93 -0.10 9.67 -0.24
C ALA A 93 0.99 9.38 0.80
N ARG A 94 0.73 9.70 2.06
CA ARG A 94 1.67 9.49 3.16
C ARG A 94 1.93 8.00 3.41
N THR A 95 0.88 7.19 3.45
CA THR A 95 0.99 5.75 3.67
C THR A 95 1.70 5.07 2.51
N PHE A 96 1.38 5.43 1.26
CA PHE A 96 2.07 4.92 0.09
C PHE A 96 3.55 5.29 0.09
N SER A 97 3.91 6.52 0.49
CA SER A 97 5.30 6.95 0.54
C SER A 97 6.15 6.14 1.53
N TYR A 98 5.54 5.53 2.55
CA TYR A 98 6.21 4.63 3.50
C TYR A 98 6.14 3.15 3.10
N GLY A 99 5.50 2.86 1.98
CA GLY A 99 5.42 1.53 1.43
C GLY A 99 4.19 0.71 1.86
N GLY A 100 3.22 1.29 2.56
CA GLY A 100 1.95 0.63 2.92
C GLY A 100 0.95 0.61 1.77
N GLY A 101 0.12 -0.43 1.69
CA GLY A 101 -1.14 -0.42 0.94
C GLY A 101 -2.27 0.16 1.79
N VAL A 102 -3.33 0.66 1.17
CA VAL A 102 -4.44 1.30 1.90
C VAL A 102 -5.79 0.83 1.38
N GLY A 103 -6.70 0.56 2.32
CA GLY A 103 -8.14 0.44 2.10
C GLY A 103 -8.88 1.66 2.60
N ILE A 104 -9.85 2.16 1.84
CA ILE A 104 -10.78 3.22 2.22
C ILE A 104 -12.22 2.79 1.92
N ASP A 105 -13.16 3.34 2.69
CA ASP A 105 -14.58 3.19 2.46
C ASP A 105 -15.19 4.55 2.10
N ILE A 106 -15.92 4.62 0.96
CA ILE A 106 -16.54 5.83 0.44
C ILE A 106 -18.06 5.86 0.61
N SER A 107 -18.62 4.93 1.37
CA SER A 107 -20.06 4.79 1.57
C SER A 107 -20.72 6.02 2.20
N ASN A 108 -19.97 6.81 2.96
CA ASN A 108 -20.50 8.05 3.59
C ASN A 108 -20.61 9.22 2.62
N LEU A 109 -19.95 9.18 1.47
CA LEU A 109 -20.03 10.26 0.51
C LEU A 109 -21.44 10.32 -0.08
N ARG A 110 -22.00 11.51 -0.16
CA ARG A 110 -23.34 11.73 -0.75
C ARG A 110 -23.38 11.31 -2.22
N PRO A 111 -24.52 10.79 -2.68
CA PRO A 111 -24.65 10.34 -4.06
C PRO A 111 -24.65 11.50 -5.06
N LYS A 112 -24.38 11.16 -6.31
CA LYS A 112 -24.41 12.07 -7.45
C LYS A 112 -25.69 12.87 -7.54
N GLY A 113 -25.57 14.15 -7.79
CA GLY A 113 -26.70 15.08 -7.90
C GLY A 113 -27.20 15.63 -6.55
N SER A 114 -26.69 15.15 -5.42
CA SER A 114 -27.04 15.71 -4.11
C SER A 114 -26.67 17.19 -4.04
N PRO A 115 -27.49 18.02 -3.34
CA PRO A 115 -27.22 19.44 -3.21
C PRO A 115 -25.96 19.70 -2.37
N VAL A 116 -25.19 20.70 -2.79
CA VAL A 116 -24.02 21.20 -2.06
C VAL A 116 -24.10 22.74 -1.96
N ASN A 117 -23.55 23.27 -0.87
CA ASN A 117 -23.55 24.71 -0.63
C ASN A 117 -22.29 25.37 -1.19
N ASN A 118 -22.06 25.22 -2.49
CA ASN A 118 -20.98 25.88 -3.23
C ASN A 118 -21.41 26.25 -4.65
N ALA A 119 -20.48 26.78 -5.45
CA ALA A 119 -20.76 27.24 -6.83
C ALA A 119 -21.28 26.15 -7.76
N ALA A 120 -20.98 24.88 -7.50
CA ALA A 120 -21.42 23.74 -8.32
C ALA A 120 -22.89 23.38 -8.09
N LYS A 121 -23.49 23.78 -6.95
CA LYS A 121 -24.85 23.50 -6.49
C LYS A 121 -25.16 22.01 -6.25
N THR A 122 -24.56 21.10 -7.01
CA THR A 122 -24.70 19.64 -6.86
C THR A 122 -23.35 18.96 -6.93
N THR A 123 -23.23 17.79 -6.25
CA THR A 123 -22.01 16.97 -6.29
C THR A 123 -21.96 16.07 -7.52
N SER A 124 -20.74 15.76 -7.98
CA SER A 124 -20.48 14.74 -9.00
C SER A 124 -20.65 13.30 -8.49
N GLY A 125 -20.82 13.11 -7.17
CA GLY A 125 -21.06 11.81 -6.54
C GLY A 125 -19.80 11.10 -6.03
N ALA A 126 -20.03 10.05 -5.21
CA ALA A 126 -18.98 9.30 -4.56
C ALA A 126 -17.98 8.67 -5.54
N VAL A 127 -18.48 8.11 -6.65
CA VAL A 127 -17.67 7.40 -7.66
C VAL A 127 -16.69 8.32 -8.38
N SER A 128 -17.05 9.60 -8.58
CA SER A 128 -16.17 10.56 -9.25
C SER A 128 -14.91 10.87 -8.42
N PHE A 129 -14.98 10.81 -7.10
CA PHE A 129 -13.83 11.03 -6.22
C PHE A 129 -12.86 9.85 -6.20
N MET A 130 -13.25 8.68 -6.71
CA MET A 130 -12.33 7.55 -6.90
C MET A 130 -11.17 7.92 -7.83
N ASP A 131 -11.39 8.78 -8.83
CA ASP A 131 -10.33 9.26 -9.73
C ASP A 131 -9.27 10.04 -8.95
N THR A 132 -9.66 10.88 -7.99
CA THR A 132 -8.72 11.59 -7.11
C THR A 132 -7.85 10.62 -6.32
N PHE A 133 -8.44 9.60 -5.71
CA PHE A 133 -7.71 8.60 -4.93
C PHE A 133 -6.82 7.72 -5.81
N SER A 134 -7.30 7.33 -6.99
CA SER A 134 -6.53 6.57 -7.99
C SER A 134 -5.32 7.37 -8.47
N GLN A 135 -5.47 8.66 -8.72
CA GLN A 135 -4.38 9.53 -9.14
C GLN A 135 -3.28 9.59 -8.06
N VAL A 136 -3.64 9.70 -6.78
CA VAL A 136 -2.66 9.64 -5.68
C VAL A 136 -1.87 8.33 -5.73
N SER A 137 -2.54 7.19 -5.92
CA SER A 137 -1.87 5.88 -5.97
C SER A 137 -0.96 5.71 -7.18
N SER A 138 -1.26 6.39 -8.29
CA SER A 138 -0.47 6.31 -9.52
C SER A 138 0.79 7.18 -9.47
N VAL A 139 0.71 8.34 -8.79
CA VAL A 139 1.81 9.32 -8.70
C VAL A 139 2.79 8.98 -7.57
N ILE A 140 2.28 8.50 -6.42
CA ILE A 140 3.14 8.16 -5.28
C ILE A 140 3.70 6.76 -5.45
N GLY A 141 4.87 6.67 -6.07
CA GLY A 141 5.57 5.41 -6.31
C GLY A 141 6.32 4.89 -5.09
N GLN A 142 6.49 3.57 -5.03
CA GLN A 142 7.25 2.85 -4.00
C GLN A 142 8.40 2.09 -4.66
N ALA A 143 9.51 2.74 -4.99
CA ALA A 143 10.69 2.07 -5.56
C ALA A 143 10.33 1.04 -6.66
N GLY A 144 9.58 1.47 -7.69
CA GLY A 144 9.14 0.61 -8.81
C GLY A 144 7.85 -0.19 -8.57
N ARG A 145 7.11 0.08 -7.48
CA ARG A 145 5.75 -0.44 -7.24
C ARG A 145 4.75 0.71 -7.16
N ARG A 146 3.57 0.52 -7.73
CA ARG A 146 2.43 1.42 -7.49
C ARG A 146 1.89 1.22 -6.08
N GLY A 147 1.32 2.26 -5.48
CA GLY A 147 0.55 2.15 -4.25
C GLY A 147 -0.61 1.15 -4.44
N ALA A 148 -0.79 0.24 -3.47
CA ALA A 148 -1.94 -0.68 -3.50
C ALA A 148 -3.12 0.03 -2.83
N LEU A 149 -4.16 0.35 -3.61
CA LEU A 149 -5.39 1.00 -3.14
C LEU A 149 -6.58 0.04 -3.30
N MET A 150 -7.34 -0.12 -2.23
CA MET A 150 -8.66 -0.75 -2.24
C MET A 150 -9.71 0.28 -1.85
N ILE A 151 -10.80 0.35 -2.60
CA ILE A 151 -11.94 1.21 -2.30
C ILE A 151 -13.16 0.30 -2.15
N SER A 152 -13.93 0.49 -1.08
CA SER A 152 -15.21 -0.17 -0.84
C SER A 152 -16.37 0.81 -0.83
N MET A 153 -17.55 0.32 -1.15
CA MET A 153 -18.82 1.04 -1.09
C MET A 153 -19.90 0.09 -0.62
N ASP A 154 -20.83 0.56 0.23
CA ASP A 154 -22.00 -0.19 0.67
C ASP A 154 -22.88 -0.54 -0.55
N CYS A 155 -23.35 -1.78 -0.61
CA CYS A 155 -24.20 -2.25 -1.70
C CYS A 155 -25.58 -1.56 -1.75
N ASN A 156 -25.97 -0.86 -0.70
CA ASN A 156 -27.19 -0.04 -0.65
C ASN A 156 -26.94 1.43 -1.03
N HIS A 157 -25.69 1.81 -1.35
CA HIS A 157 -25.41 3.20 -1.74
C HIS A 157 -26.08 3.52 -3.07
N PRO A 158 -26.72 4.71 -3.24
CA PRO A 158 -27.41 5.04 -4.49
C PRO A 158 -26.50 5.02 -5.74
N ASP A 159 -25.19 5.30 -5.61
CA ASP A 159 -24.25 5.24 -6.72
C ASP A 159 -23.61 3.85 -6.92
N ILE A 160 -24.17 2.77 -6.34
CA ILE A 160 -23.52 1.44 -6.37
C ILE A 160 -23.39 0.88 -7.79
N GLU A 161 -24.34 1.14 -8.67
CA GLU A 161 -24.28 0.68 -10.07
C GLU A 161 -23.12 1.38 -10.81
N ASP A 162 -22.97 2.71 -10.63
CA ASP A 162 -21.85 3.46 -11.18
C ASP A 162 -20.51 2.95 -10.62
N PHE A 163 -20.46 2.56 -9.33
CA PHE A 163 -19.28 1.97 -8.72
C PHE A 163 -18.91 0.62 -9.32
N ILE A 164 -19.88 -0.27 -9.53
CA ILE A 164 -19.67 -1.59 -10.17
C ILE A 164 -19.14 -1.42 -11.59
N ASP A 165 -19.63 -0.43 -12.30
CA ASP A 165 -19.29 -0.16 -13.70
C ASP A 165 -18.03 0.70 -13.87
N ALA A 166 -17.51 1.28 -12.79
CA ALA A 166 -16.38 2.21 -12.83
C ALA A 166 -15.13 1.69 -13.56
N LYS A 167 -14.91 0.37 -13.54
CA LYS A 167 -13.77 -0.29 -14.22
C LYS A 167 -14.10 -0.88 -15.58
N LYS A 168 -15.35 -0.85 -16.02
CA LYS A 168 -15.72 -1.34 -17.37
C LYS A 168 -15.28 -0.39 -18.47
N ASN A 169 -15.16 0.89 -18.18
CA ASN A 169 -14.84 1.94 -19.12
C ASN A 169 -13.38 2.42 -18.99
N THR A 170 -12.48 1.55 -18.56
CA THR A 170 -11.06 1.89 -18.39
C THR A 170 -10.28 1.79 -19.69
N ASP A 171 -10.56 2.66 -20.62
CA ASP A 171 -9.63 3.07 -21.69
C ASP A 171 -8.78 4.28 -21.23
N LYS A 172 -8.54 4.38 -19.91
CA LYS A 172 -7.69 5.42 -19.32
C LYS A 172 -6.56 4.81 -18.51
#